data_d7c3004efba71ba6e301d77c953d4cdc
#
_entry.id   d7c3004efba71ba6e301d77c953d4cdc
#
_cell.length_a   1.000
_cell.length_b   1.000
_cell.length_c   1.000
_cell.angle_alpha   90.00
_cell.angle_beta   90.00
_cell.angle_gamma   90.00
#
_symmetry.space_group_name_H-M   'P 1'
#
loop_
_entity.id
_entity.type
_entity.pdbx_description
1 polymer ?
#
loop_
_entity_poly.entity_id
_entity_poly.type
_entity_poly.pdbx_seq_one_letter_code
_entity_poly.pdbx_strand_id
1 'polypeptide(L)'
;MISVSEAIQRLSSSFSSVDIEEVPLSQAAGRVLSKNIKSDINLPLFTNSSMDGFAVRVEDVEGAGEDQPVILNVVEDIPAGKRPSNKIGKNQTARIMTGAPLPEGVNAVVPIEDTDQYDSGSRSQSHLLPAEIKVYRSVSEGAYVRLVGEDVTSGEVVLEPNSRLRPQDLGLVAMLGISQISVFRRPRIIIFSTGDELLPVDVPLQPGKIHDSNAYTLSALISRDGGLPEYLGIVPDQEKAVRGSL
;
A
#
# COMPACT_ATOMS: atom_id res chain seq x y z
N MET A 1 -28.72 29.21 -24.76
CA MET A 1 -28.26 27.89 -24.29
C MET A 1 -26.74 27.98 -24.15
N ILE A 2 -26.15 27.62 -23.00
CA ILE A 2 -24.70 27.62 -22.81
C ILE A 2 -24.11 26.30 -23.32
N SER A 3 -22.87 26.32 -23.78
CA SER A 3 -22.15 25.10 -24.17
C SER A 3 -21.78 24.25 -22.95
N VAL A 4 -21.49 22.95 -23.17
CA VAL A 4 -20.99 22.05 -22.08
C VAL A 4 -19.71 22.60 -21.48
N SER A 5 -18.77 23.07 -22.31
CA SER A 5 -17.51 23.66 -21.83
C SER A 5 -17.72 24.89 -20.95
N GLU A 6 -18.64 25.76 -21.33
CA GLU A 6 -19.00 26.96 -20.56
C GLU A 6 -19.68 26.58 -19.23
N ALA A 7 -20.55 25.55 -19.24
CA ALA A 7 -21.18 25.03 -18.02
C ALA A 7 -20.14 24.48 -17.05
N ILE A 8 -19.19 23.64 -17.54
CA ILE A 8 -18.09 23.10 -16.73
C ILE A 8 -17.24 24.23 -16.14
N GLN A 9 -16.88 25.24 -16.93
CA GLN A 9 -16.08 26.36 -16.45
C GLN A 9 -16.79 27.14 -15.35
N ARG A 10 -18.08 27.45 -15.52
CA ARG A 10 -18.90 28.15 -14.51
C ARG A 10 -19.01 27.34 -13.21
N LEU A 11 -19.27 26.02 -13.32
CA LEU A 11 -19.34 25.14 -12.17
C LEU A 11 -17.99 25.11 -11.44
N SER A 12 -16.88 24.85 -12.15
CA SER A 12 -15.55 24.78 -11.55
C SER A 12 -15.14 26.07 -10.85
N SER A 13 -15.53 27.24 -11.36
CA SER A 13 -15.24 28.53 -10.75
C SER A 13 -16.10 28.84 -9.52
N SER A 14 -17.20 28.10 -9.31
CA SER A 14 -18.14 28.31 -8.19
C SER A 14 -17.82 27.44 -6.97
N PHE A 15 -16.90 26.50 -7.12
CA PHE A 15 -16.51 25.61 -6.02
C PHE A 15 -15.12 25.96 -5.48
N SER A 16 -14.98 25.81 -4.17
CA SER A 16 -13.70 25.88 -3.46
C SER A 16 -13.41 24.55 -2.78
N SER A 17 -12.16 24.34 -2.37
CA SER A 17 -11.78 23.17 -1.57
C SER A 17 -12.56 23.16 -0.26
N VAL A 18 -12.99 21.98 0.16
CA VAL A 18 -13.61 21.75 1.46
C VAL A 18 -12.55 21.79 2.57
N ASP A 19 -13.02 21.87 3.83
CA ASP A 19 -12.15 21.85 5.00
C ASP A 19 -11.31 20.56 5.07
N ILE A 20 -10.21 20.65 5.83
CA ILE A 20 -9.31 19.54 6.13
C ILE A 20 -9.72 18.92 7.46
N GLU A 21 -9.59 17.61 7.57
CA GLU A 21 -9.76 16.85 8.81
C GLU A 21 -8.66 15.79 8.97
N GLU A 22 -8.37 15.45 10.21
CA GLU A 22 -7.49 14.33 10.53
C GLU A 22 -8.35 13.06 10.69
N VAL A 23 -7.94 11.97 10.03
CA VAL A 23 -8.64 10.69 10.13
C VAL A 23 -7.67 9.56 10.46
N PRO A 24 -8.13 8.53 11.19
CA PRO A 24 -7.37 7.30 11.33
C PRO A 24 -7.07 6.68 9.96
N LEU A 25 -5.88 6.09 9.80
CA LEU A 25 -5.47 5.45 8.54
C LEU A 25 -6.50 4.40 8.06
N SER A 26 -7.14 3.69 8.98
CA SER A 26 -8.20 2.71 8.68
C SER A 26 -9.46 3.31 8.03
N GLN A 27 -9.67 4.63 8.11
CA GLN A 27 -10.79 5.35 7.51
C GLN A 27 -10.40 6.18 6.29
N ALA A 28 -9.16 6.07 5.85
CA ALA A 28 -8.58 6.92 4.82
C ALA A 28 -8.75 6.41 3.39
N ALA A 29 -9.19 5.16 3.19
CA ALA A 29 -9.42 4.59 1.85
C ALA A 29 -10.36 5.46 1.01
N GLY A 30 -9.92 5.82 -0.21
CA GLY A 30 -10.69 6.64 -1.13
C GLY A 30 -10.83 8.12 -0.75
N ARG A 31 -10.23 8.57 0.37
CA ARG A 31 -10.14 9.99 0.75
C ARG A 31 -9.10 10.70 -0.12
N VAL A 32 -9.18 12.02 -0.17
CA VAL A 32 -8.22 12.86 -0.89
C VAL A 32 -7.25 13.47 0.11
N LEU A 33 -5.96 13.22 -0.09
CA LEU A 33 -4.88 13.70 0.77
C LEU A 33 -4.77 15.22 0.68
N SER A 34 -4.63 15.89 1.84
CA SER A 34 -4.55 17.37 1.90
C SER A 34 -3.12 17.90 2.04
N LYS A 35 -2.18 17.08 2.51
CA LYS A 35 -0.77 17.43 2.75
C LYS A 35 0.14 16.33 2.25
N ASN A 36 1.40 16.68 1.94
CA ASN A 36 2.44 15.69 1.65
C ASN A 36 2.60 14.69 2.79
N ILE A 37 2.81 13.42 2.45
CA ILE A 37 3.36 12.44 3.38
C ILE A 37 4.84 12.27 3.05
N LYS A 38 5.68 12.57 4.05
CA LYS A 38 7.12 12.36 3.99
C LYS A 38 7.48 11.18 4.85
N SER A 39 8.49 10.43 4.43
CA SER A 39 9.08 9.39 5.24
C SER A 39 10.08 9.99 6.22
N ASP A 40 9.97 9.68 7.51
CA ASP A 40 10.98 10.00 8.51
C ASP A 40 12.01 8.87 8.68
N ILE A 41 11.82 7.75 7.98
CA ILE A 41 12.64 6.55 8.04
C ILE A 41 13.03 6.07 6.65
N ASN A 42 14.05 5.24 6.59
CA ASN A 42 14.38 4.48 5.38
C ASN A 42 13.52 3.22 5.28
N LEU A 43 13.16 2.79 4.07
CA LEU A 43 12.57 1.47 3.81
C LEU A 43 13.45 0.76 2.75
N PRO A 44 13.98 -0.43 3.03
CA PRO A 44 14.03 -1.09 4.35
C PRO A 44 14.77 -0.28 5.41
N LEU A 45 14.45 -0.53 6.70
CA LEU A 45 15.09 0.14 7.85
C LEU A 45 16.57 -0.21 8.00
N PHE A 46 16.97 -1.36 7.51
CA PHE A 46 18.33 -1.93 7.56
C PHE A 46 18.53 -2.85 6.35
N THR A 47 19.80 -3.03 5.99
CA THR A 47 20.19 -4.00 4.97
C THR A 47 19.77 -5.39 5.39
N ASN A 48 18.99 -6.11 4.55
CA ASN A 48 18.37 -7.37 4.87
C ASN A 48 18.41 -8.37 3.70
N SER A 49 18.09 -9.64 4.01
CA SER A 49 17.97 -10.69 2.99
C SER A 49 16.63 -10.60 2.27
N SER A 50 16.64 -10.78 0.94
CA SER A 50 15.43 -10.95 0.13
C SER A 50 15.02 -12.42 -0.05
N MET A 51 15.82 -13.37 0.45
CA MET A 51 15.58 -14.82 0.33
C MET A 51 15.84 -15.52 1.66
N ASP A 52 15.20 -16.68 1.83
CA ASP A 52 15.58 -17.64 2.85
C ASP A 52 16.83 -18.40 2.39
N GLY A 53 17.84 -18.47 3.22
CA GLY A 53 19.10 -19.09 2.83
C GLY A 53 20.22 -18.86 3.83
N PHE A 54 21.42 -18.61 3.33
CA PHE A 54 22.64 -18.48 4.11
C PHE A 54 23.41 -17.21 3.75
N ALA A 55 23.67 -16.38 4.74
CA ALA A 55 24.45 -15.16 4.59
C ALA A 55 25.95 -15.49 4.49
N VAL A 56 26.57 -15.08 3.38
CA VAL A 56 27.94 -15.51 3.04
C VAL A 56 28.85 -14.33 2.69
N ARG A 57 30.12 -14.55 2.75
CA ARG A 57 31.15 -13.76 2.09
C ARG A 57 31.33 -14.35 0.68
N VAL A 58 31.21 -13.53 -0.33
CA VAL A 58 31.33 -13.96 -1.74
C VAL A 58 32.63 -14.68 -1.99
N GLU A 59 33.75 -14.20 -1.38
CA GLU A 59 35.07 -14.78 -1.51
C GLU A 59 35.15 -16.24 -1.00
N ASP A 60 34.30 -16.62 -0.07
CA ASP A 60 34.27 -17.96 0.52
C ASP A 60 33.44 -18.93 -0.34
N VAL A 61 32.63 -18.48 -1.29
CA VAL A 61 31.79 -19.30 -2.18
C VAL A 61 32.20 -19.21 -3.64
N GLU A 62 33.30 -18.54 -3.94
CA GLU A 62 33.85 -18.43 -5.28
C GLU A 62 34.19 -19.83 -5.84
N GLY A 63 33.70 -20.12 -7.04
CA GLY A 63 33.92 -21.39 -7.70
C GLY A 63 33.03 -22.56 -7.19
N ALA A 64 32.08 -22.30 -6.28
CA ALA A 64 31.13 -23.32 -5.85
C ALA A 64 30.31 -23.86 -7.04
N GLY A 65 30.21 -25.18 -7.15
CA GLY A 65 29.47 -25.90 -8.17
C GLY A 65 28.96 -27.26 -7.67
N GLU A 66 28.07 -27.90 -8.43
CA GLU A 66 27.50 -29.21 -8.06
C GLU A 66 28.57 -30.28 -7.91
N ASP A 67 29.56 -30.30 -8.81
CA ASP A 67 30.68 -31.26 -8.77
C ASP A 67 31.76 -30.88 -7.74
N GLN A 68 31.79 -29.63 -7.30
CA GLN A 68 32.77 -29.11 -6.36
C GLN A 68 32.12 -28.16 -5.38
N PRO A 69 31.30 -28.64 -4.43
CA PRO A 69 30.62 -27.79 -3.45
C PRO A 69 31.59 -27.18 -2.46
N VAL A 70 31.30 -25.96 -2.03
CA VAL A 70 32.01 -25.30 -0.94
C VAL A 70 31.32 -25.63 0.39
N ILE A 71 32.11 -25.97 1.41
CA ILE A 71 31.59 -26.26 2.77
C ILE A 71 31.80 -25.04 3.65
N LEU A 72 30.72 -24.60 4.32
CA LEU A 72 30.73 -23.49 5.27
C LEU A 72 30.20 -23.93 6.64
N ASN A 73 30.83 -23.45 7.72
CA ASN A 73 30.39 -23.67 9.09
C ASN A 73 29.26 -22.72 9.45
N VAL A 74 28.14 -23.22 9.92
CA VAL A 74 26.99 -22.40 10.34
C VAL A 74 27.16 -21.97 11.80
N VAL A 75 27.30 -20.68 12.03
CA VAL A 75 27.61 -20.15 13.36
C VAL A 75 26.42 -19.43 14.01
N GLU A 76 25.38 -19.12 13.26
CA GLU A 76 24.21 -18.41 13.77
C GLU A 76 22.95 -18.74 12.98
N ASP A 77 21.77 -18.59 13.64
CA ASP A 77 20.44 -18.61 13.05
C ASP A 77 19.77 -17.26 13.25
N ILE A 78 19.41 -16.59 12.14
CA ILE A 78 18.87 -15.23 12.12
C ILE A 78 17.46 -15.25 11.51
N PRO A 79 16.44 -15.62 12.29
CA PRO A 79 15.05 -15.50 11.86
C PRO A 79 14.62 -14.03 11.74
N ALA A 80 13.53 -13.78 11.00
CA ALA A 80 12.94 -12.45 10.92
C ALA A 80 12.63 -11.89 12.32
N GLY A 81 12.96 -10.62 12.54
CA GLY A 81 12.78 -9.94 13.84
C GLY A 81 13.91 -10.12 14.84
N LYS A 82 14.90 -10.99 14.58
CA LYS A 82 16.10 -11.15 15.40
C LYS A 82 17.25 -10.32 14.80
N ARG A 83 18.04 -9.69 15.68
CA ARG A 83 19.32 -9.06 15.28
C ARG A 83 20.44 -10.07 15.28
N PRO A 84 21.38 -10.01 14.31
CA PRO A 84 22.61 -10.80 14.34
C PRO A 84 23.40 -10.52 15.61
N SER A 85 24.02 -11.54 16.15
CA SER A 85 24.86 -11.47 17.37
C SER A 85 26.33 -11.67 17.05
N ASN A 86 26.63 -12.34 15.92
CA ASN A 86 27.97 -12.71 15.55
C ASN A 86 28.42 -11.98 14.28
N LYS A 87 29.72 -11.68 14.22
CA LYS A 87 30.39 -11.32 12.97
C LYS A 87 30.77 -12.63 12.26
N ILE A 88 30.46 -12.70 10.97
CA ILE A 88 30.78 -13.85 10.14
C ILE A 88 32.19 -13.74 9.60
N GLY A 89 33.02 -14.71 9.95
CA GLY A 89 34.40 -14.80 9.52
C GLY A 89 34.58 -15.65 8.25
N LYS A 90 35.85 -15.92 7.90
CA LYS A 90 36.20 -16.78 6.77
C LYS A 90 35.68 -18.21 6.94
N ASN A 91 35.10 -18.78 5.87
CA ASN A 91 34.47 -20.12 5.86
C ASN A 91 33.34 -20.30 6.87
N GLN A 92 32.73 -19.19 7.30
CA GLN A 92 31.56 -19.20 8.16
C GLN A 92 30.34 -18.64 7.43
N THR A 93 29.17 -19.04 7.90
CA THR A 93 27.89 -18.55 7.39
C THR A 93 26.87 -18.48 8.53
N ALA A 94 25.80 -17.72 8.32
CA ALA A 94 24.61 -17.73 9.18
C ALA A 94 23.38 -18.10 8.36
N ARG A 95 22.53 -19.00 8.88
CA ARG A 95 21.19 -19.19 8.30
C ARG A 95 20.40 -17.91 8.49
N ILE A 96 19.79 -17.41 7.42
CA ILE A 96 19.06 -16.14 7.42
C ILE A 96 17.71 -16.32 6.74
N MET A 97 16.68 -15.69 7.29
CA MET A 97 15.35 -15.67 6.73
C MET A 97 15.07 -14.35 6.01
N THR A 98 14.16 -14.39 5.04
CA THR A 98 13.69 -13.21 4.31
C THR A 98 13.30 -12.08 5.27
N GLY A 99 13.80 -10.88 5.02
CA GLY A 99 13.58 -9.69 5.86
C GLY A 99 14.45 -9.61 7.11
N ALA A 100 15.26 -10.63 7.43
CA ALA A 100 16.19 -10.57 8.54
C ALA A 100 17.42 -9.72 8.20
N PRO A 101 17.96 -8.93 9.18
CA PRO A 101 19.12 -8.08 8.94
C PRO A 101 20.39 -8.91 8.66
N LEU A 102 21.20 -8.44 7.71
CA LEU A 102 22.48 -9.06 7.40
C LEU A 102 23.45 -8.92 8.57
N PRO A 103 24.18 -10.00 8.93
CA PRO A 103 25.25 -9.91 9.92
C PRO A 103 26.48 -9.17 9.37
N GLU A 104 27.31 -8.65 10.27
CA GLU A 104 28.59 -8.06 9.90
C GLU A 104 29.52 -9.10 9.27
N GLY A 105 30.23 -8.72 8.22
CA GLY A 105 31.25 -9.55 7.56
C GLY A 105 30.76 -10.32 6.33
N VAL A 106 29.47 -10.25 6.01
CA VAL A 106 28.91 -10.84 4.76
C VAL A 106 28.52 -9.76 3.77
N ASN A 107 28.41 -10.15 2.49
CA ASN A 107 28.08 -9.25 1.40
C ASN A 107 27.12 -9.88 0.35
N ALA A 108 26.64 -11.11 0.61
CA ALA A 108 25.64 -11.77 -0.22
C ALA A 108 24.85 -12.81 0.58
N VAL A 109 23.77 -13.31 -0.03
CA VAL A 109 23.00 -14.45 0.47
C VAL A 109 22.98 -15.53 -0.61
N VAL A 110 23.20 -16.79 -0.21
CA VAL A 110 22.97 -17.97 -1.03
C VAL A 110 21.58 -18.48 -0.70
N PRO A 111 20.65 -18.57 -1.68
CA PRO A 111 19.33 -19.17 -1.46
C PRO A 111 19.46 -20.60 -0.92
N ILE A 112 18.50 -21.02 -0.11
CA ILE A 112 18.49 -22.39 0.45
C ILE A 112 18.47 -23.45 -0.66
N GLU A 113 17.86 -23.13 -1.81
CA GLU A 113 17.75 -23.96 -3.01
C GLU A 113 19.11 -24.30 -3.63
N ASP A 114 20.12 -23.48 -3.40
CA ASP A 114 21.48 -23.67 -3.90
C ASP A 114 22.40 -24.36 -2.86
N THR A 115 21.81 -25.03 -1.86
CA THR A 115 22.51 -25.73 -0.77
C THR A 115 21.99 -27.16 -0.55
N ASP A 116 22.72 -27.98 0.24
CA ASP A 116 22.29 -29.30 0.68
C ASP A 116 21.16 -29.28 1.72
N GLN A 117 20.72 -28.09 2.15
CA GLN A 117 19.62 -27.93 3.08
C GLN A 117 18.25 -27.82 2.36
N TYR A 118 18.25 -27.77 1.02
CA TYR A 118 17.03 -27.78 0.24
C TYR A 118 16.48 -29.19 0.07
N ASP A 119 15.32 -29.47 0.65
CA ASP A 119 14.58 -30.72 0.45
C ASP A 119 13.35 -30.46 -0.40
N SER A 120 13.41 -30.84 -1.67
CA SER A 120 12.32 -30.68 -2.66
C SER A 120 11.06 -31.51 -2.34
N GLY A 121 11.14 -32.49 -1.43
CA GLY A 121 10.03 -33.38 -1.06
C GLY A 121 9.35 -33.05 0.27
N SER A 122 9.98 -32.27 1.12
CA SER A 122 9.50 -31.91 2.46
C SER A 122 9.32 -30.41 2.57
N ARG A 123 8.10 -29.94 2.86
CA ARG A 123 7.85 -28.55 3.29
C ARG A 123 8.35 -28.28 4.71
N SER A 124 8.98 -29.26 5.34
CA SER A 124 9.55 -29.19 6.65
C SER A 124 11.03 -28.80 6.53
N GLN A 125 11.32 -27.51 6.57
CA GLN A 125 12.68 -27.06 6.90
C GLN A 125 13.05 -27.71 8.24
N SER A 126 14.21 -28.40 8.30
CA SER A 126 14.73 -28.88 9.56
C SER A 126 14.80 -27.71 10.56
N HIS A 127 14.07 -27.79 11.65
CA HIS A 127 14.12 -26.77 12.71
C HIS A 127 15.49 -26.74 13.42
N LEU A 128 16.31 -27.74 13.19
CA LEU A 128 17.66 -27.81 13.75
C LEU A 128 18.62 -27.04 12.86
N LEU A 129 19.43 -26.19 13.47
CA LEU A 129 20.53 -25.51 12.80
C LEU A 129 21.59 -26.54 12.42
N PRO A 130 21.94 -26.70 11.12
CA PRO A 130 23.03 -27.59 10.73
C PRO A 130 24.36 -27.04 11.24
N ALA A 131 25.32 -27.89 11.52
CA ALA A 131 26.69 -27.46 11.92
C ALA A 131 27.45 -26.92 10.68
N GLU A 132 27.22 -27.54 9.52
CA GLU A 132 27.84 -27.22 8.23
C GLU A 132 26.82 -27.30 7.11
N ILE A 133 27.07 -26.57 6.01
CA ILE A 133 26.33 -26.66 4.78
C ILE A 133 27.24 -26.84 3.59
N LYS A 134 26.70 -27.42 2.51
CA LYS A 134 27.32 -27.44 1.17
C LYS A 134 26.62 -26.42 0.28
N VAL A 135 27.41 -25.54 -0.30
CA VAL A 135 26.96 -24.54 -1.29
C VAL A 135 27.29 -25.08 -2.67
N TYR A 136 26.27 -25.15 -3.55
CA TYR A 136 26.38 -25.72 -4.91
C TYR A 136 26.49 -24.66 -6.01
N ARG A 137 26.31 -23.37 -5.66
CA ARG A 137 26.38 -22.27 -6.63
C ARG A 137 27.01 -21.04 -6.02
N SER A 138 27.97 -20.46 -6.72
CA SER A 138 28.53 -19.15 -6.37
C SER A 138 27.50 -18.03 -6.60
N VAL A 139 27.61 -16.96 -5.82
CA VAL A 139 26.81 -15.74 -5.94
C VAL A 139 27.71 -14.53 -6.12
N SER A 140 27.18 -13.46 -6.72
CA SER A 140 27.87 -12.18 -6.82
C SER A 140 27.68 -11.33 -5.58
N GLU A 141 28.54 -10.34 -5.39
CA GLU A 141 28.36 -9.35 -4.32
C GLU A 141 27.02 -8.64 -4.45
N GLY A 142 26.33 -8.46 -3.33
CA GLY A 142 24.98 -7.90 -3.27
C GLY A 142 23.86 -8.85 -3.69
N ALA A 143 24.15 -10.09 -4.11
CA ALA A 143 23.11 -11.04 -4.50
C ALA A 143 22.16 -11.30 -3.33
N TYR A 144 20.86 -11.15 -3.60
CA TYR A 144 19.76 -11.35 -2.63
C TYR A 144 19.85 -10.48 -1.36
N VAL A 145 20.52 -9.33 -1.47
CA VAL A 145 20.64 -8.31 -0.42
C VAL A 145 19.82 -7.10 -0.82
N ARG A 146 18.95 -6.65 0.08
CA ARG A 146 18.23 -5.38 -0.04
C ARG A 146 18.90 -4.35 0.84
N LEU A 147 19.28 -3.24 0.24
CA LEU A 147 19.99 -2.18 0.97
C LEU A 147 19.03 -1.31 1.78
N VAL A 148 19.54 -0.75 2.88
CA VAL A 148 18.79 0.25 3.65
C VAL A 148 18.37 1.42 2.74
N GLY A 149 17.08 1.79 2.78
CA GLY A 149 16.57 2.92 1.99
C GLY A 149 16.40 2.65 0.50
N GLU A 150 16.49 1.41 0.04
CA GLU A 150 16.37 1.04 -1.38
C GLU A 150 14.99 1.38 -1.96
N ASP A 151 13.92 1.25 -1.18
CA ASP A 151 12.54 1.54 -1.63
C ASP A 151 12.15 2.99 -1.34
N VAL A 152 12.51 3.51 -0.16
CA VAL A 152 12.18 4.87 0.31
C VAL A 152 13.30 5.38 1.20
N THR A 153 13.75 6.61 0.93
CA THR A 153 14.76 7.28 1.77
C THR A 153 14.10 8.23 2.78
N SER A 154 14.72 8.39 3.93
CA SER A 154 14.28 9.37 4.93
C SER A 154 14.29 10.80 4.34
N GLY A 155 13.19 11.53 4.55
CA GLY A 155 12.96 12.86 3.97
C GLY A 155 12.24 12.87 2.62
N GLU A 156 12.08 11.71 1.99
CA GLU A 156 11.39 11.58 0.70
C GLU A 156 9.88 11.82 0.83
N VAL A 157 9.29 12.53 -0.14
CA VAL A 157 7.84 12.67 -0.28
C VAL A 157 7.30 11.44 -0.99
N VAL A 158 6.57 10.60 -0.27
CA VAL A 158 6.02 9.35 -0.78
C VAL A 158 4.62 9.50 -1.35
N LEU A 159 3.85 10.48 -0.88
CA LEU A 159 2.53 10.84 -1.41
C LEU A 159 2.36 12.34 -1.45
N GLU A 160 1.80 12.84 -2.55
CA GLU A 160 1.52 14.26 -2.76
C GLU A 160 0.07 14.63 -2.43
N PRO A 161 -0.23 15.88 -2.06
CA PRO A 161 -1.58 16.35 -1.83
C PRO A 161 -2.43 16.25 -3.10
N ASN A 162 -3.75 16.24 -2.92
CA ASN A 162 -4.77 16.03 -3.94
C ASN A 162 -4.79 14.62 -4.56
N SER A 163 -3.95 13.70 -4.05
CA SER A 163 -4.01 12.29 -4.44
C SER A 163 -5.18 11.59 -3.74
N ARG A 164 -5.96 10.80 -4.49
CA ARG A 164 -6.96 9.91 -3.93
C ARG A 164 -6.28 8.66 -3.40
N LEU A 165 -6.41 8.40 -2.09
CA LEU A 165 -5.73 7.31 -1.40
C LEU A 165 -6.27 5.95 -1.82
N ARG A 166 -5.40 5.13 -2.38
CA ARG A 166 -5.66 3.75 -2.82
C ARG A 166 -5.24 2.77 -1.72
N PRO A 167 -5.70 1.51 -1.74
CA PRO A 167 -5.30 0.51 -0.74
C PRO A 167 -3.78 0.37 -0.55
N GLN A 168 -3.00 0.36 -1.64
CA GLN A 168 -1.53 0.28 -1.58
C GLN A 168 -0.89 1.50 -0.93
N ASP A 169 -1.47 2.70 -1.11
CA ASP A 169 -0.97 3.92 -0.48
C ASP A 169 -1.12 3.84 1.04
N LEU A 170 -2.23 3.24 1.53
CA LEU A 170 -2.43 2.99 2.96
C LEU A 170 -1.41 1.99 3.51
N GLY A 171 -1.08 0.96 2.72
CA GLY A 171 -0.03 0.01 3.07
C GLY A 171 1.32 0.70 3.27
N LEU A 172 1.71 1.57 2.33
CA LEU A 172 2.93 2.36 2.42
C LEU A 172 2.93 3.26 3.67
N VAL A 173 1.84 4.01 3.89
CA VAL A 173 1.69 4.89 5.07
C VAL A 173 1.78 4.10 6.38
N ALA A 174 1.21 2.90 6.42
CA ALA A 174 1.31 2.01 7.57
C ALA A 174 2.75 1.53 7.82
N MET A 175 3.51 1.20 6.77
CA MET A 175 4.93 0.84 6.88
C MET A 175 5.78 1.99 7.45
N LEU A 176 5.38 3.25 7.20
CA LEU A 176 6.01 4.43 7.78
C LEU A 176 5.61 4.69 9.25
N GLY A 177 4.71 3.89 9.82
CA GLY A 177 4.24 4.04 11.20
C GLY A 177 3.25 5.19 11.41
N ILE A 178 2.65 5.73 10.35
CA ILE A 178 1.72 6.84 10.39
C ILE A 178 0.31 6.30 10.61
N SER A 179 -0.30 6.62 11.75
CA SER A 179 -1.65 6.14 12.13
C SER A 179 -2.77 7.13 11.87
N GLN A 180 -2.45 8.42 11.68
CA GLN A 180 -3.38 9.51 11.41
C GLN A 180 -2.90 10.30 10.20
N ILE A 181 -3.81 10.72 9.34
CA ILE A 181 -3.49 11.51 8.15
C ILE A 181 -4.47 12.63 7.91
N SER A 182 -3.96 13.74 7.35
CA SER A 182 -4.73 14.89 6.96
C SER A 182 -5.36 14.66 5.58
N VAL A 183 -6.67 14.74 5.51
CA VAL A 183 -7.44 14.58 4.27
C VAL A 183 -8.45 15.70 4.10
N PHE A 184 -8.90 15.94 2.88
CA PHE A 184 -10.04 16.80 2.66
C PHE A 184 -11.32 16.11 3.18
N ARG A 185 -12.19 16.89 3.84
CA ARG A 185 -13.50 16.43 4.28
C ARG A 185 -14.33 15.97 3.09
N ARG A 186 -15.18 14.97 3.27
CA ARG A 186 -16.15 14.59 2.25
C ARG A 186 -17.20 15.68 2.09
N PRO A 187 -17.42 16.23 0.89
CA PRO A 187 -18.46 17.23 0.67
C PRO A 187 -19.84 16.62 0.88
N ARG A 188 -20.71 17.32 1.61
CA ARG A 188 -22.12 17.00 1.66
C ARG A 188 -22.80 17.62 0.44
N ILE A 189 -23.51 16.81 -0.33
CA ILE A 189 -24.14 17.23 -1.57
C ILE A 189 -25.63 16.97 -1.46
N ILE A 190 -26.39 18.06 -1.40
CA ILE A 190 -27.83 18.00 -1.37
C ILE A 190 -28.37 17.73 -2.77
N ILE A 191 -29.29 16.79 -2.87
CA ILE A 191 -30.00 16.40 -4.09
C ILE A 191 -31.49 16.60 -3.87
N PHE A 192 -32.16 17.20 -4.81
CA PHE A 192 -33.61 17.17 -4.91
C PHE A 192 -34.01 17.07 -6.38
N SER A 193 -35.16 16.47 -6.63
CA SER A 193 -35.73 16.39 -7.97
C SER A 193 -36.91 17.34 -8.09
N THR A 194 -37.15 17.91 -9.27
CA THR A 194 -38.31 18.75 -9.55
C THR A 194 -39.09 18.14 -10.72
N GLY A 195 -40.40 18.17 -10.66
CA GLY A 195 -41.27 17.69 -11.70
C GLY A 195 -42.61 17.20 -11.13
N ASP A 196 -43.68 17.75 -11.60
CA ASP A 196 -45.03 17.34 -11.18
C ASP A 196 -45.37 15.90 -11.61
N GLU A 197 -44.64 15.37 -12.59
CA GLU A 197 -44.79 13.97 -13.05
C GLU A 197 -44.08 12.97 -12.14
N LEU A 198 -43.19 13.39 -11.22
CA LEU A 198 -42.36 12.50 -10.45
C LEU A 198 -43.12 11.89 -9.24
N LEU A 199 -42.83 10.63 -8.98
CA LEU A 199 -43.28 9.90 -7.80
C LEU A 199 -42.09 9.27 -7.07
N PRO A 200 -42.17 9.16 -5.73
CA PRO A 200 -41.27 8.32 -4.96
C PRO A 200 -41.34 6.85 -5.43
N VAL A 201 -40.24 6.09 -5.31
CA VAL A 201 -40.16 4.70 -5.82
C VAL A 201 -41.07 3.71 -5.09
N ASP A 202 -41.47 4.02 -3.88
CA ASP A 202 -42.36 3.24 -3.02
C ASP A 202 -43.83 3.55 -3.25
N VAL A 203 -44.18 4.54 -4.09
CA VAL A 203 -45.57 4.89 -4.42
C VAL A 203 -45.95 4.17 -5.72
N PRO A 204 -47.14 3.51 -5.81
CA PRO A 204 -47.60 2.89 -7.05
C PRO A 204 -47.70 3.87 -8.19
N LEU A 205 -47.33 3.42 -9.40
CA LEU A 205 -47.44 4.22 -10.63
C LEU A 205 -48.88 4.68 -10.87
N GLN A 206 -49.00 5.93 -11.27
CA GLN A 206 -50.24 6.57 -11.63
C GLN A 206 -50.23 7.00 -13.12
N PRO A 207 -51.34 7.13 -13.80
CA PRO A 207 -51.39 7.64 -15.17
C PRO A 207 -50.69 8.99 -15.30
N GLY A 208 -49.74 9.12 -16.25
CA GLY A 208 -48.97 10.34 -16.48
C GLY A 208 -47.84 10.62 -15.48
N LYS A 209 -47.53 9.69 -14.57
CA LYS A 209 -46.45 9.81 -13.60
C LYS A 209 -45.35 8.80 -13.88
N ILE A 210 -44.15 9.11 -13.42
CA ILE A 210 -42.95 8.26 -13.47
C ILE A 210 -42.22 8.27 -12.10
N HIS A 211 -41.47 7.22 -11.80
CA HIS A 211 -40.63 7.23 -10.60
C HIS A 211 -39.38 8.09 -10.77
N ASP A 212 -38.97 8.79 -9.71
CA ASP A 212 -37.72 9.52 -9.66
C ASP A 212 -36.52 8.54 -9.63
N SER A 213 -35.90 8.33 -10.79
CA SER A 213 -34.67 7.51 -10.93
C SER A 213 -33.40 8.35 -10.80
N ASN A 214 -33.47 9.66 -11.07
CA ASN A 214 -32.32 10.54 -11.10
C ASN A 214 -31.69 10.73 -9.73
N ALA A 215 -32.49 10.85 -8.70
CA ALA A 215 -32.01 10.97 -7.32
C ALA A 215 -31.13 9.79 -6.91
N TYR A 216 -31.52 8.57 -7.26
CA TYR A 216 -30.75 7.34 -6.97
C TYR A 216 -29.44 7.28 -7.77
N THR A 217 -29.52 7.62 -9.07
CA THR A 217 -28.35 7.64 -9.94
C THR A 217 -27.32 8.68 -9.44
N LEU A 218 -27.76 9.90 -9.14
CA LEU A 218 -26.89 10.96 -8.65
C LEU A 218 -26.32 10.64 -7.27
N SER A 219 -27.13 10.10 -6.35
CA SER A 219 -26.66 9.66 -5.04
C SER A 219 -25.55 8.61 -5.13
N ALA A 220 -25.73 7.62 -6.03
CA ALA A 220 -24.73 6.60 -6.26
C ALA A 220 -23.43 7.18 -6.85
N LEU A 221 -23.53 8.09 -7.82
CA LEU A 221 -22.38 8.77 -8.43
C LEU A 221 -21.61 9.60 -7.39
N ILE A 222 -22.33 10.40 -6.59
CA ILE A 222 -21.74 11.21 -5.52
C ILE A 222 -21.00 10.32 -4.50
N SER A 223 -21.62 9.23 -4.06
CA SER A 223 -21.00 8.28 -3.13
C SER A 223 -19.77 7.62 -3.72
N ARG A 224 -19.83 7.18 -4.99
CA ARG A 224 -18.70 6.62 -5.72
C ARG A 224 -17.52 7.59 -5.80
N ASP A 225 -17.81 8.86 -6.01
CA ASP A 225 -16.79 9.89 -6.18
C ASP A 225 -16.30 10.47 -4.85
N GLY A 226 -16.82 9.98 -3.72
CA GLY A 226 -16.33 10.28 -2.38
C GLY A 226 -17.11 11.35 -1.61
N GLY A 227 -18.22 11.86 -2.19
CA GLY A 227 -19.13 12.77 -1.50
C GLY A 227 -20.12 12.05 -0.55
N LEU A 228 -20.89 12.83 0.18
CA LEU A 228 -21.98 12.39 1.05
C LEU A 228 -23.30 12.93 0.46
N PRO A 229 -24.08 12.10 -0.27
CA PRO A 229 -25.35 12.54 -0.82
C PRO A 229 -26.42 12.69 0.29
N GLU A 230 -27.19 13.74 0.21
CA GLU A 230 -28.35 14.00 1.05
C GLU A 230 -29.55 14.29 0.15
N TYR A 231 -30.48 13.34 0.05
CA TYR A 231 -31.66 13.48 -0.78
C TYR A 231 -32.81 14.12 0.00
N LEU A 232 -33.28 15.28 -0.46
CA LEU A 232 -34.39 16.04 0.17
C LEU A 232 -35.77 15.64 -0.35
N GLY A 233 -35.85 14.77 -1.37
CA GLY A 233 -37.12 14.38 -1.97
C GLY A 233 -37.47 15.14 -3.25
N ILE A 234 -38.75 15.02 -3.66
CA ILE A 234 -39.29 15.68 -4.85
C ILE A 234 -39.89 17.02 -4.40
N VAL A 235 -39.39 18.10 -4.99
CA VAL A 235 -39.85 19.46 -4.75
C VAL A 235 -40.81 19.87 -5.88
N PRO A 236 -41.96 20.52 -5.58
CA PRO A 236 -42.86 21.01 -6.61
C PRO A 236 -42.14 21.97 -7.60
N ASP A 237 -42.48 21.90 -8.89
CA ASP A 237 -41.85 22.72 -9.93
C ASP A 237 -42.39 24.18 -9.88
N GLN A 238 -42.17 24.80 -8.73
CA GLN A 238 -42.53 26.20 -8.46
C GLN A 238 -41.27 26.91 -7.91
N GLU A 239 -40.99 28.10 -8.48
CA GLU A 239 -39.79 28.89 -8.10
C GLU A 239 -39.68 29.09 -6.57
N LYS A 240 -40.80 29.40 -5.91
CA LYS A 240 -40.81 29.61 -4.46
C LYS A 240 -40.45 28.33 -3.67
N ALA A 241 -40.89 27.15 -4.13
CA ALA A 241 -40.58 25.88 -3.50
C ALA A 241 -39.12 25.52 -3.69
N VAL A 242 -38.59 25.66 -4.92
CA VAL A 242 -37.17 25.40 -5.25
C VAL A 242 -36.25 26.35 -4.44
N ARG A 243 -36.56 27.66 -4.39
CA ARG A 243 -35.77 28.61 -3.58
C ARG A 243 -35.81 28.30 -2.08
N GLY A 244 -36.91 27.75 -1.60
CA GLY A 244 -37.03 27.38 -0.18
C GLY A 244 -36.29 26.09 0.19
N SER A 245 -35.85 25.31 -0.81
CA SER A 245 -35.08 24.07 -0.63
C SER A 245 -33.55 24.30 -0.72
N LEU A 246 -33.13 25.49 -1.11
CA LEU A 246 -31.73 25.94 -1.15
C LEU A 246 -31.33 26.65 0.15
#